data_3aca6e76faf0d6f303cb83d508c46041
#
_entry.id   3aca6e76faf0d6f303cb83d508c46041
#
_cell.length_a   1.000
_cell.length_b   1.000
_cell.length_c   1.000
_cell.angle_alpha   90.00
_cell.angle_beta   90.00
_cell.angle_gamma   90.00
#
_symmetry.space_group_name_H-M   'P 1'
#
loop_
_entity.id
_entity.type
_entity.pdbx_description
1 polymer ?
#
loop_
_entity_poly.entity_id
_entity_poly.type
_entity_poly.pdbx_seq_one_letter_code
_entity_poly.pdbx_strand_id
1 'polypeptide(L)'
;MAITPTALHDALTQAAEALRSQRIEGLFDTTPDRTSGYRCEAAGLTLDYSKHLLHDSARQTLLTVSDTQALPAAFASLIGGEIVNTSEHRPALHTLLRGTASDQHPEKSKEIEETLSRMAALVESIHSGASTGDTDKRFTDVVNLGIGGSDLGPRLVCEALHTHAAPLKAHFVANIDPDDLDGTLAPLNPETTLFVICSKSLSTEETLSNAERAIGWLQAGGIQGQALGAHLIAVTTQVAKAERWHIPPERCFPLWDWVGGRYSLWSAIGLSIALSLGWQSFQRLLDGAHSLDMHTESASPTHNMPMVMALLELWQTHYLGANTHVVLPYAQKLAHLPDFLQQLTMESNGKRVSPTGELLEHDTAPVLWGSAGTIGQHSYYQLLHQGTRSFSADIILPLRSGEGDRDARRALAAHALAQSRAPMVGRPAEQARQLGVERGFDESASQQFEMPGNHSHSLLIMDAVTPESLGALIAAYEHKTYFLAVLLGINPFDQWGVELGKVIAGHMQTVLSGDDSNVEMDAATLAAAEAWRAANAD
;
A
#
# COMPACT_ATOMS: atom_id res chain seq x y z
N MET A 1 1.91 1.43 -28.24
CA MET A 1 3.04 0.46 -28.30
C MET A 1 2.56 -0.84 -27.68
N ALA A 2 2.80 -2.01 -28.29
CA ALA A 2 2.35 -3.28 -27.70
C ALA A 2 3.06 -3.53 -26.38
N ILE A 3 2.35 -4.00 -25.35
CA ILE A 3 2.88 -4.34 -24.01
C ILE A 3 4.00 -5.38 -24.11
N THR A 4 3.93 -6.26 -25.09
CA THR A 4 4.91 -7.31 -25.37
C THR A 4 5.22 -7.35 -26.86
N PRO A 5 6.42 -7.77 -27.27
CA PRO A 5 6.71 -8.02 -28.68
C PRO A 5 5.64 -8.93 -29.30
N THR A 6 5.23 -8.65 -30.52
CA THR A 6 4.09 -9.31 -31.20
C THR A 6 4.15 -10.85 -31.10
N ALA A 7 5.30 -11.45 -31.33
CA ALA A 7 5.45 -12.90 -31.25
C ALA A 7 5.21 -13.49 -29.85
N LEU A 8 5.64 -12.77 -28.79
CA LEU A 8 5.40 -13.20 -27.41
C LEU A 8 3.95 -12.95 -27.00
N HIS A 9 3.36 -11.84 -27.46
CA HIS A 9 1.94 -11.55 -27.28
C HIS A 9 1.06 -12.62 -27.90
N ASP A 10 1.32 -13.00 -29.15
CA ASP A 10 0.58 -14.06 -29.84
C ASP A 10 0.71 -15.40 -29.11
N ALA A 11 1.91 -15.75 -28.65
CA ALA A 11 2.15 -16.98 -27.89
C ALA A 11 1.38 -16.99 -26.56
N LEU A 12 1.36 -15.88 -25.81
CA LEU A 12 0.60 -15.77 -24.56
C LEU A 12 -0.91 -15.79 -24.82
N THR A 13 -1.39 -15.13 -25.87
CA THR A 13 -2.81 -15.16 -26.27
C THR A 13 -3.25 -16.58 -26.62
N GLN A 14 -2.48 -17.31 -27.42
CA GLN A 14 -2.76 -18.71 -27.74
C GLN A 14 -2.75 -19.61 -26.49
N ALA A 15 -1.80 -19.38 -25.59
CA ALA A 15 -1.73 -20.11 -24.32
C ALA A 15 -2.96 -19.83 -23.43
N ALA A 16 -3.42 -18.58 -23.35
CA ALA A 16 -4.61 -18.21 -22.60
C ALA A 16 -5.88 -18.85 -23.19
N GLU A 17 -6.02 -18.87 -24.53
CA GLU A 17 -7.12 -19.54 -25.20
C GLU A 17 -7.14 -21.06 -24.95
N ALA A 18 -5.99 -21.72 -25.02
CA ALA A 18 -5.86 -23.13 -24.73
C ALA A 18 -6.23 -23.48 -23.26
N LEU A 19 -6.00 -22.57 -22.34
CA LEU A 19 -6.31 -22.75 -20.92
C LEU A 19 -7.78 -22.50 -20.56
N ARG A 20 -8.58 -21.83 -21.40
CA ARG A 20 -10.00 -21.53 -21.12
C ARG A 20 -10.84 -22.78 -20.82
N SER A 21 -10.50 -23.94 -21.46
CA SER A 21 -11.19 -25.20 -21.22
C SER A 21 -10.57 -26.07 -20.13
N GLN A 22 -9.48 -25.62 -19.54
CA GLN A 22 -8.74 -26.35 -18.49
C GLN A 22 -9.13 -25.89 -17.11
N ARG A 23 -8.90 -26.74 -16.14
CA ARG A 23 -9.07 -26.42 -14.72
C ARG A 23 -7.71 -26.45 -14.02
N ILE A 24 -7.51 -25.51 -13.10
CA ILE A 24 -6.29 -25.41 -12.28
C ILE A 24 -6.02 -26.74 -11.56
N GLU A 25 -7.07 -27.41 -11.08
CA GLU A 25 -6.95 -28.69 -10.37
C GLU A 25 -6.28 -29.76 -11.26
N GLY A 26 -6.67 -29.88 -12.54
CA GLY A 26 -6.06 -30.80 -13.48
C GLY A 26 -4.61 -30.50 -13.86
N LEU A 27 -4.15 -29.24 -13.67
CA LEU A 27 -2.76 -28.89 -13.91
C LEU A 27 -1.81 -29.54 -12.89
N PHE A 28 -2.29 -29.90 -11.70
CA PHE A 28 -1.48 -30.64 -10.73
C PHE A 28 -1.20 -32.09 -11.17
N ASP A 29 -2.12 -32.69 -11.94
CA ASP A 29 -1.94 -34.06 -12.47
C ASP A 29 -0.95 -34.06 -13.64
N THR A 30 -0.92 -33.00 -14.44
CA THR A 30 -0.09 -32.89 -15.66
C THR A 30 1.30 -32.29 -15.38
N THR A 31 1.51 -31.68 -14.23
CA THR A 31 2.78 -31.04 -13.82
C THR A 31 3.18 -31.57 -12.44
N PRO A 32 3.89 -32.70 -12.35
CA PRO A 32 4.21 -33.35 -11.05
C PRO A 32 4.93 -32.44 -10.04
N ASP A 33 5.82 -31.57 -10.52
CA ASP A 33 6.62 -30.66 -9.67
C ASP A 33 5.95 -29.30 -9.48
N ARG A 34 4.64 -29.18 -9.75
CA ARG A 34 3.95 -27.88 -9.73
C ARG A 34 4.06 -27.18 -8.38
N THR A 35 3.93 -27.89 -7.27
CA THR A 35 4.02 -27.31 -5.92
C THR A 35 5.41 -26.78 -5.56
N SER A 36 6.48 -27.34 -6.10
CA SER A 36 7.85 -26.88 -5.90
C SER A 36 8.31 -25.91 -6.99
N GLY A 37 7.90 -26.12 -8.23
CA GLY A 37 8.32 -25.33 -9.38
C GLY A 37 7.60 -23.98 -9.53
N TYR A 38 6.43 -23.82 -8.87
CA TYR A 38 5.64 -22.59 -8.87
C TYR A 38 5.71 -21.90 -7.51
N ARG A 39 6.93 -21.74 -7.01
CA ARG A 39 7.21 -21.15 -5.70
C ARG A 39 8.47 -20.28 -5.75
N CYS A 40 8.43 -19.14 -5.05
CA CYS A 40 9.58 -18.28 -4.83
C CYS A 40 9.72 -18.00 -3.33
N GLU A 41 10.96 -17.90 -2.85
CA GLU A 41 11.27 -17.56 -1.47
C GLU A 41 12.20 -16.34 -1.44
N ALA A 42 11.87 -15.35 -0.60
CA ALA A 42 12.63 -14.11 -0.47
C ALA A 42 12.42 -13.48 0.90
N ALA A 43 13.48 -13.09 1.58
CA ALA A 43 13.44 -12.29 2.80
C ALA A 43 12.41 -12.77 3.86
N GLY A 44 12.29 -14.09 4.04
CA GLY A 44 11.34 -14.70 4.97
C GLY A 44 9.89 -14.80 4.46
N LEU A 45 9.65 -14.46 3.20
CA LEU A 45 8.37 -14.63 2.50
C LEU A 45 8.45 -15.85 1.57
N THR A 46 7.32 -16.49 1.37
CA THR A 46 7.13 -17.52 0.35
C THR A 46 5.92 -17.17 -0.51
N LEU A 47 6.12 -17.05 -1.80
CA LEU A 47 5.07 -16.92 -2.81
C LEU A 47 4.81 -18.30 -3.41
N ASP A 48 3.64 -18.88 -3.18
CA ASP A 48 3.13 -20.05 -3.88
C ASP A 48 2.10 -19.61 -4.92
N TYR A 49 2.44 -19.75 -6.19
CA TYR A 49 1.57 -19.42 -7.32
C TYR A 49 1.15 -20.68 -8.11
N SER A 50 1.23 -21.86 -7.49
CA SER A 50 0.83 -23.13 -8.10
C SER A 50 -0.66 -23.19 -8.46
N LYS A 51 -1.49 -22.34 -7.84
CA LYS A 51 -2.93 -22.23 -8.10
C LYS A 51 -3.31 -21.15 -9.13
N HIS A 52 -2.38 -20.77 -9.99
CA HIS A 52 -2.69 -19.98 -11.17
C HIS A 52 -3.07 -20.87 -12.36
N LEU A 53 -4.01 -20.40 -13.18
CA LEU A 53 -4.31 -21.00 -14.48
C LEU A 53 -3.18 -20.67 -15.45
N LEU A 54 -2.08 -21.40 -15.31
CA LEU A 54 -0.81 -21.16 -15.97
C LEU A 54 -0.07 -22.49 -16.14
N HIS A 55 0.33 -22.84 -17.35
CA HIS A 55 1.18 -23.99 -17.61
C HIS A 55 2.63 -23.56 -17.91
N ASP A 56 3.56 -24.53 -17.91
CA ASP A 56 5.00 -24.26 -18.02
C ASP A 56 5.38 -23.47 -19.27
N SER A 57 4.77 -23.73 -20.43
CA SER A 57 5.11 -23.00 -21.64
C SER A 57 4.72 -21.52 -21.55
N ALA A 58 3.54 -21.19 -21.00
CA ALA A 58 3.14 -19.80 -20.78
C ALA A 58 4.04 -19.14 -19.74
N ARG A 59 4.41 -19.86 -18.66
CA ARG A 59 5.37 -19.38 -17.67
C ARG A 59 6.73 -19.04 -18.30
N GLN A 60 7.26 -19.91 -19.15
CA GLN A 60 8.51 -19.64 -19.85
C GLN A 60 8.41 -18.45 -20.81
N THR A 61 7.27 -18.29 -21.48
CA THR A 61 7.04 -17.11 -22.33
C THR A 61 7.00 -15.82 -21.51
N LEU A 62 6.34 -15.82 -20.33
CA LEU A 62 6.34 -14.68 -19.41
C LEU A 62 7.76 -14.34 -18.93
N LEU A 63 8.58 -15.33 -18.61
CA LEU A 63 9.98 -15.11 -18.26
C LEU A 63 10.78 -14.53 -19.45
N THR A 64 10.48 -14.95 -20.68
CA THR A 64 11.08 -14.33 -21.87
C THR A 64 10.63 -12.87 -22.04
N VAL A 65 9.38 -12.53 -21.65
CA VAL A 65 8.93 -11.13 -21.61
C VAL A 65 9.77 -10.32 -20.62
N SER A 66 10.09 -10.85 -19.43
CA SER A 66 10.91 -10.13 -18.45
C SER A 66 12.30 -9.81 -18.99
N ASP A 67 12.92 -10.74 -19.70
CA ASP A 67 14.23 -10.53 -20.32
C ASP A 67 14.14 -9.53 -21.49
N THR A 68 13.13 -9.65 -22.33
CA THR A 68 12.92 -8.78 -23.49
C THR A 68 12.60 -7.33 -23.08
N GLN A 69 11.85 -7.15 -21.99
CA GLN A 69 11.57 -5.83 -21.39
C GLN A 69 12.67 -5.38 -20.43
N ALA A 70 13.76 -6.14 -20.33
CA ALA A 70 14.94 -5.82 -19.53
C ALA A 70 14.60 -5.46 -18.07
N LEU A 71 13.69 -6.20 -17.42
CA LEU A 71 13.26 -5.89 -16.04
C LEU A 71 14.43 -5.85 -15.04
N PRO A 72 15.45 -6.76 -15.10
CA PRO A 72 16.61 -6.64 -14.23
C PRO A 72 17.38 -5.33 -14.44
N ALA A 73 17.56 -4.90 -15.69
CA ALA A 73 18.23 -3.63 -16.00
C ALA A 73 17.40 -2.42 -15.54
N ALA A 74 16.07 -2.48 -15.67
CA ALA A 74 15.18 -1.44 -15.17
C ALA A 74 15.31 -1.29 -13.64
N PHE A 75 15.42 -2.39 -12.89
CA PHE A 75 15.67 -2.33 -11.45
C PHE A 75 17.06 -1.77 -11.12
N ALA A 76 18.09 -2.15 -11.88
CA ALA A 76 19.41 -1.56 -11.73
C ALA A 76 19.42 -0.04 -12.00
N SER A 77 18.67 0.43 -13.00
CA SER A 77 18.45 1.87 -13.27
C SER A 77 17.75 2.57 -12.10
N LEU A 78 16.74 1.93 -11.49
CA LEU A 78 16.03 2.48 -10.32
C LEU A 78 17.00 2.71 -9.14
N ILE A 79 17.71 1.67 -8.71
CA ILE A 79 18.63 1.75 -7.57
C ILE A 79 19.90 2.56 -7.89
N GLY A 80 20.33 2.56 -9.16
CA GLY A 80 21.46 3.35 -9.67
C GLY A 80 21.17 4.86 -9.76
N GLY A 81 19.92 5.29 -9.55
CA GLY A 81 19.53 6.70 -9.53
C GLY A 81 19.42 7.33 -10.92
N GLU A 82 19.14 6.54 -11.95
CA GLU A 82 18.77 7.08 -13.24
C GLU A 82 17.45 7.84 -13.18
N ILE A 83 17.17 8.66 -14.18
CA ILE A 83 15.91 9.42 -14.28
C ILE A 83 14.77 8.48 -14.70
N VAL A 84 14.23 7.74 -13.73
CA VAL A 84 13.09 6.83 -13.94
C VAL A 84 11.73 7.52 -13.75
N ASN A 85 11.69 8.66 -13.05
CA ASN A 85 10.53 9.53 -13.00
C ASN A 85 10.67 10.56 -14.14
N THR A 86 10.25 10.17 -15.32
CA THR A 86 10.50 10.90 -16.56
C THR A 86 9.72 12.21 -16.68
N SER A 87 8.50 12.28 -16.15
CA SER A 87 7.65 13.48 -16.22
C SER A 87 8.10 14.60 -15.28
N GLU A 88 8.77 14.26 -14.18
CA GLU A 88 9.32 15.21 -13.21
C GLU A 88 10.87 15.34 -13.32
N HIS A 89 11.50 14.64 -14.28
CA HIS A 89 12.94 14.67 -14.58
C HIS A 89 13.84 14.40 -13.36
N ARG A 90 13.52 13.36 -12.55
CA ARG A 90 14.27 13.02 -11.35
C ARG A 90 14.37 11.50 -11.11
N PRO A 91 15.36 11.04 -10.32
CA PRO A 91 15.42 9.66 -9.89
C PRO A 91 14.30 9.36 -8.87
N ALA A 92 14.09 8.06 -8.59
CA ALA A 92 13.24 7.57 -7.52
C ALA A 92 14.08 6.63 -6.63
N LEU A 93 14.65 7.16 -5.56
CA LEU A 93 15.65 6.48 -4.72
C LEU A 93 15.10 6.07 -3.34
N HIS A 94 13.82 5.66 -3.27
CA HIS A 94 13.24 5.20 -2.00
C HIS A 94 13.98 4.00 -1.40
N THR A 95 14.61 3.15 -2.21
CA THR A 95 15.44 2.03 -1.78
C THR A 95 16.70 2.47 -1.04
N LEU A 96 17.26 3.64 -1.39
CA LEU A 96 18.43 4.20 -0.72
C LEU A 96 18.15 4.54 0.76
N LEU A 97 16.90 4.88 1.11
CA LEU A 97 16.48 5.16 2.50
C LEU A 97 16.66 3.97 3.44
N ARG A 98 16.79 2.77 2.91
CA ARG A 98 17.02 1.52 3.63
C ARG A 98 18.39 0.89 3.32
N GLY A 99 19.30 1.70 2.75
CA GLY A 99 20.71 1.38 2.56
C GLY A 99 21.07 0.71 1.23
N THR A 100 20.10 0.45 0.34
CA THR A 100 20.36 -0.19 -0.96
C THR A 100 21.12 0.76 -1.88
N ALA A 101 22.20 0.28 -2.49
CA ALA A 101 23.12 1.04 -3.35
C ALA A 101 23.75 2.29 -2.68
N SER A 102 23.98 2.26 -1.36
CA SER A 102 24.53 3.38 -0.59
C SER A 102 25.92 3.81 -1.06
N ASP A 103 26.72 2.88 -1.53
CA ASP A 103 28.06 3.10 -2.10
C ASP A 103 28.03 3.84 -3.45
N GLN A 104 26.93 3.73 -4.19
CA GLN A 104 26.72 4.46 -5.45
C GLN A 104 26.26 5.91 -5.22
N HIS A 105 25.74 6.24 -4.02
CA HIS A 105 25.19 7.55 -3.68
C HIS A 105 25.74 8.11 -2.36
N PRO A 106 27.09 8.26 -2.20
CA PRO A 106 27.70 8.52 -0.89
C PRO A 106 27.24 9.82 -0.22
N GLU A 107 26.97 10.89 -0.98
CA GLU A 107 26.48 12.16 -0.42
C GLU A 107 25.06 12.02 0.13
N LYS A 108 24.14 11.43 -0.65
CA LYS A 108 22.78 11.19 -0.20
C LYS A 108 22.70 10.22 0.97
N SER A 109 23.52 9.17 0.94
CA SER A 109 23.63 8.20 2.04
C SER A 109 24.05 8.87 3.34
N LYS A 110 25.01 9.80 3.27
CA LYS A 110 25.42 10.59 4.43
C LYS A 110 24.28 11.46 4.99
N GLU A 111 23.52 12.14 4.13
CA GLU A 111 22.34 12.93 4.55
C GLU A 111 21.27 12.06 5.21
N ILE A 112 21.05 10.85 4.68
CA ILE A 112 20.13 9.86 5.24
C ILE A 112 20.62 9.41 6.62
N GLU A 113 21.88 9.02 6.74
CA GLU A 113 22.49 8.58 8.02
C GLU A 113 22.43 9.66 9.09
N GLU A 114 22.71 10.91 8.73
CA GLU A 114 22.58 12.07 9.64
C GLU A 114 21.11 12.25 10.08
N THR A 115 20.17 12.10 9.15
CA THR A 115 18.73 12.21 9.45
C THR A 115 18.27 11.07 10.36
N LEU A 116 18.63 9.82 10.05
CA LEU A 116 18.30 8.66 10.87
C LEU A 116 18.91 8.76 12.27
N SER A 117 20.15 9.26 12.39
CA SER A 117 20.80 9.49 13.67
C SER A 117 20.07 10.55 14.52
N ARG A 118 19.61 11.65 13.89
CA ARG A 118 18.78 12.66 14.56
C ARG A 118 17.43 12.10 14.99
N MET A 119 16.77 11.29 14.16
CA MET A 119 15.52 10.60 14.50
C MET A 119 15.73 9.68 15.71
N ALA A 120 16.77 8.86 15.70
CA ALA A 120 17.11 7.96 16.80
C ALA A 120 17.33 8.72 18.11
N ALA A 121 18.10 9.80 18.08
CA ALA A 121 18.37 10.62 19.25
C ALA A 121 17.09 11.27 19.80
N LEU A 122 16.20 11.76 18.94
CA LEU A 122 14.91 12.32 19.36
C LEU A 122 14.01 11.24 20.00
N VAL A 123 13.89 10.08 19.37
CA VAL A 123 13.09 8.94 19.87
C VAL A 123 13.59 8.52 21.25
N GLU A 124 14.90 8.32 21.40
CA GLU A 124 15.52 7.96 22.70
C GLU A 124 15.29 9.03 23.76
N SER A 125 15.43 10.31 23.41
CA SER A 125 15.19 11.43 24.31
C SER A 125 13.75 11.47 24.83
N ILE A 126 12.78 11.19 23.97
CA ILE A 126 11.35 11.12 24.32
C ILE A 126 11.07 9.87 25.17
N HIS A 127 11.57 8.70 24.77
CA HIS A 127 11.32 7.45 25.50
C HIS A 127 11.99 7.40 26.87
N SER A 128 13.19 7.95 27.02
CA SER A 128 13.85 8.07 28.33
C SER A 128 13.17 9.11 29.24
N GLY A 129 12.40 10.04 28.67
CA GLY A 129 11.82 11.18 29.36
C GLY A 129 12.80 12.34 29.56
N ALA A 130 13.90 12.36 28.82
CA ALA A 130 14.81 13.51 28.76
C ALA A 130 14.18 14.67 27.97
N SER A 131 13.31 14.36 27.00
CA SER A 131 12.45 15.32 26.32
C SER A 131 11.00 15.10 26.74
N THR A 132 10.40 16.12 27.35
CA THR A 132 9.04 16.12 27.87
C THR A 132 8.20 17.21 27.21
N GLY A 133 6.91 17.25 27.53
CA GLY A 133 6.05 18.39 27.23
C GLY A 133 6.39 19.63 28.10
N ASP A 134 5.65 20.70 27.90
CA ASP A 134 5.82 22.00 28.62
C ASP A 134 5.67 21.85 30.14
N THR A 135 4.90 20.87 30.61
CA THR A 135 4.63 20.64 32.05
C THR A 135 5.53 19.56 32.67
N ASP A 136 6.66 19.24 32.04
CA ASP A 136 7.60 18.20 32.46
C ASP A 136 6.98 16.78 32.50
N LYS A 137 5.78 16.59 31.93
CA LYS A 137 5.14 15.28 31.80
C LYS A 137 5.70 14.54 30.59
N ARG A 138 5.89 13.21 30.74
CA ARG A 138 6.27 12.35 29.64
C ARG A 138 5.15 12.27 28.61
N PHE A 139 5.50 12.18 27.34
CA PHE A 139 4.55 11.88 26.29
C PHE A 139 4.01 10.46 26.43
N THR A 140 2.73 10.29 26.19
CA THR A 140 2.01 9.00 26.16
C THR A 140 1.42 8.71 24.80
N ASP A 141 1.16 9.76 24.03
CA ASP A 141 0.47 9.69 22.75
C ASP A 141 1.24 10.46 21.68
N VAL A 142 1.25 9.92 20.45
CA VAL A 142 1.74 10.60 19.26
C VAL A 142 0.65 10.63 18.21
N VAL A 143 0.33 11.81 17.68
CA VAL A 143 -0.65 12.02 16.62
C VAL A 143 0.07 12.38 15.33
N ASN A 144 -0.06 11.54 14.33
CA ASN A 144 0.45 11.77 12.97
C ASN A 144 -0.59 12.57 12.17
N LEU A 145 -0.22 13.77 11.75
CA LEU A 145 -1.03 14.63 10.88
C LEU A 145 -0.46 14.55 9.46
N GLY A 146 -1.10 13.79 8.60
CA GLY A 146 -0.61 13.58 7.23
C GLY A 146 -1.65 12.84 6.40
N ILE A 147 -1.56 12.92 5.08
CA ILE A 147 -2.52 12.29 4.16
C ILE A 147 -1.79 11.48 3.08
N GLY A 148 -2.45 10.46 2.53
CA GLY A 148 -1.90 9.58 1.51
C GLY A 148 -0.65 8.86 1.99
N GLY A 149 0.49 9.03 1.30
CA GLY A 149 1.75 8.37 1.67
C GLY A 149 2.31 8.80 3.04
N SER A 150 1.87 9.94 3.57
CA SER A 150 2.24 10.39 4.92
C SER A 150 1.33 9.82 6.02
N ASP A 151 0.33 9.04 5.68
CA ASP A 151 -0.62 8.39 6.61
C ASP A 151 -0.63 6.86 6.45
N LEU A 152 -0.95 6.37 5.23
CA LEU A 152 -1.30 4.96 5.00
C LEU A 152 -0.19 3.98 5.39
N GLY A 153 1.07 4.29 5.05
CA GLY A 153 2.22 3.45 5.40
C GLY A 153 2.49 3.43 6.91
N PRO A 154 2.69 4.59 7.56
CA PRO A 154 2.86 4.66 9.00
C PRO A 154 1.70 4.04 9.80
N ARG A 155 0.45 4.28 9.40
CA ARG A 155 -0.75 3.67 10.02
C ARG A 155 -0.70 2.15 9.93
N LEU A 156 -0.47 1.61 8.72
CA LEU A 156 -0.34 0.16 8.52
C LEU A 156 0.70 -0.45 9.47
N VAL A 157 1.89 0.15 9.55
CA VAL A 157 2.98 -0.41 10.35
C VAL A 157 2.71 -0.30 11.85
N CYS A 158 2.22 0.85 12.32
CA CYS A 158 1.87 1.02 13.73
C CYS A 158 0.78 0.04 14.17
N GLU A 159 -0.29 -0.10 13.39
CA GLU A 159 -1.38 -1.02 13.70
C GLU A 159 -0.94 -2.50 13.62
N ALA A 160 -0.14 -2.84 12.60
CA ALA A 160 0.35 -4.21 12.42
C ALA A 160 1.28 -4.69 13.54
N LEU A 161 2.09 -3.78 14.06
CA LEU A 161 3.13 -4.10 15.04
C LEU A 161 2.80 -3.63 16.47
N HIS A 162 1.61 -3.03 16.68
CA HIS A 162 1.19 -2.56 17.99
C HIS A 162 1.27 -3.67 19.05
N THR A 163 1.77 -3.29 20.21
CA THR A 163 1.78 -4.11 21.43
C THR A 163 1.37 -3.25 22.63
N HIS A 164 0.86 -3.90 23.68
CA HIS A 164 0.53 -3.20 24.93
C HIS A 164 1.74 -2.57 25.63
N ALA A 165 2.96 -2.96 25.24
CA ALA A 165 4.22 -2.41 25.75
C ALA A 165 4.78 -1.29 24.85
N ALA A 166 4.03 -0.82 23.84
CA ALA A 166 4.46 0.26 22.96
C ALA A 166 4.76 1.53 23.80
N PRO A 167 5.91 2.20 23.55
CA PRO A 167 6.31 3.39 24.32
C PRO A 167 5.30 4.53 24.27
N LEU A 168 4.77 4.83 23.06
CA LEU A 168 3.70 5.79 22.83
C LEU A 168 2.58 5.16 22.04
N LYS A 169 1.35 5.57 22.33
CA LYS A 169 0.20 5.18 21.48
C LYS A 169 0.15 6.09 20.27
N ALA A 170 0.18 5.49 19.08
CA ALA A 170 0.05 6.23 17.83
C ALA A 170 -1.42 6.46 17.47
N HIS A 171 -1.71 7.65 16.95
CA HIS A 171 -2.98 8.06 16.36
C HIS A 171 -2.73 8.68 15.01
N PHE A 172 -3.69 8.58 14.09
CA PHE A 172 -3.53 9.04 12.71
C PHE A 172 -4.74 9.87 12.31
N VAL A 173 -4.49 11.09 11.85
CA VAL A 173 -5.49 12.03 11.34
C VAL A 173 -5.11 12.43 9.93
N ALA A 174 -5.97 12.12 8.98
CA ALA A 174 -5.72 12.34 7.56
C ALA A 174 -6.81 13.16 6.88
N ASN A 175 -8.07 13.00 7.31
CA ASN A 175 -9.20 13.69 6.69
C ASN A 175 -9.27 15.16 7.16
N ILE A 176 -9.71 16.05 6.27
CA ILE A 176 -10.04 17.44 6.62
C ILE A 176 -11.35 17.55 7.41
N ASP A 177 -12.18 16.50 7.39
CA ASP A 177 -13.41 16.43 8.18
C ASP A 177 -13.08 16.66 9.67
N PRO A 178 -13.72 17.65 10.31
CA PRO A 178 -13.54 17.91 11.73
C PRO A 178 -13.66 16.68 12.64
N ASP A 179 -14.54 15.77 12.32
CA ASP A 179 -14.82 14.59 13.14
C ASP A 179 -13.61 13.65 13.27
N ASP A 180 -12.70 13.62 12.29
CA ASP A 180 -11.47 12.81 12.34
C ASP A 180 -10.51 13.32 13.42
N LEU A 181 -10.22 14.62 13.43
CA LEU A 181 -9.34 15.23 14.44
C LEU A 181 -10.02 15.27 15.82
N ASP A 182 -11.26 15.76 15.89
CA ASP A 182 -11.94 15.97 17.17
C ASP A 182 -12.20 14.64 17.89
N GLY A 183 -12.62 13.60 17.13
CA GLY A 183 -12.77 12.25 17.66
C GLY A 183 -11.45 11.67 18.18
N THR A 184 -10.34 11.94 17.48
CA THR A 184 -9.01 11.52 17.90
C THR A 184 -8.55 12.24 19.16
N LEU A 185 -8.75 13.56 19.26
CA LEU A 185 -8.27 14.38 20.39
C LEU A 185 -9.12 14.26 21.65
N ALA A 186 -10.40 13.89 21.53
CA ALA A 186 -11.34 13.84 22.66
C ALA A 186 -10.84 13.02 23.88
N PRO A 187 -10.20 11.85 23.74
CA PRO A 187 -9.67 11.08 24.88
C PRO A 187 -8.25 11.51 25.29
N LEU A 188 -7.57 12.40 24.55
CA LEU A 188 -6.17 12.73 24.76
C LEU A 188 -5.97 13.90 25.74
N ASN A 189 -4.77 13.96 26.32
CA ASN A 189 -4.36 15.04 27.20
C ASN A 189 -3.31 15.93 26.49
N PRO A 190 -3.57 17.25 26.30
CA PRO A 190 -2.63 18.16 25.67
C PRO A 190 -1.21 18.11 26.25
N GLU A 191 -1.08 17.96 27.57
CA GLU A 191 0.21 17.97 28.25
C GLU A 191 1.10 16.73 27.92
N THR A 192 0.50 15.64 27.42
CA THR A 192 1.21 14.38 27.14
C THR A 192 1.10 13.93 25.69
N THR A 193 0.58 14.79 24.82
CA THR A 193 0.39 14.51 23.39
C THR A 193 1.46 15.21 22.56
N LEU A 194 2.07 14.44 21.64
CA LEU A 194 3.05 14.89 20.65
C LEU A 194 2.43 14.82 19.26
N PHE A 195 2.64 15.82 18.42
CA PHE A 195 2.18 15.84 17.04
C PHE A 195 3.35 15.73 16.06
N VAL A 196 3.19 14.91 15.02
CA VAL A 196 4.10 14.83 13.88
C VAL A 196 3.36 15.32 12.64
N ILE A 197 3.72 16.51 12.16
CA ILE A 197 3.11 17.16 11.00
C ILE A 197 3.88 16.74 9.75
N CYS A 198 3.26 15.91 8.92
CA CYS A 198 3.87 15.26 7.76
C CYS A 198 3.37 15.90 6.46
N SER A 199 4.10 16.89 5.94
CA SER A 199 3.80 17.51 4.64
C SER A 199 5.06 17.99 3.94
N LYS A 200 5.39 17.41 2.79
CA LYS A 200 6.62 17.73 2.04
C LYS A 200 6.76 19.23 1.77
N SER A 201 5.70 19.87 1.29
CA SER A 201 5.69 21.29 0.88
C SER A 201 5.09 22.25 1.93
N LEU A 202 4.52 21.71 3.02
CA LEU A 202 3.65 22.46 3.95
C LEU A 202 2.64 23.35 3.20
N SER A 203 1.94 22.72 2.25
CA SER A 203 0.90 23.34 1.43
C SER A 203 -0.31 22.42 1.20
N THR A 204 -0.29 21.20 1.75
CA THR A 204 -1.41 20.28 1.68
C THR A 204 -2.51 20.76 2.63
N GLU A 205 -3.65 21.12 2.07
CA GLU A 205 -4.74 21.80 2.79
C GLU A 205 -5.22 20.99 4.00
N GLU A 206 -5.47 19.71 3.83
CA GLU A 206 -5.92 18.80 4.88
C GLU A 206 -4.94 18.78 6.07
N THR A 207 -3.65 18.64 5.77
CA THR A 207 -2.61 18.60 6.81
C THR A 207 -2.46 19.93 7.51
N LEU A 208 -2.56 21.06 6.78
CA LEU A 208 -2.45 22.40 7.37
C LEU A 208 -3.66 22.72 8.26
N SER A 209 -4.88 22.45 7.78
CA SER A 209 -6.10 22.64 8.56
C SER A 209 -6.06 21.84 9.86
N ASN A 210 -5.72 20.57 9.78
CA ASN A 210 -5.60 19.71 10.96
C ASN A 210 -4.48 20.16 11.91
N ALA A 211 -3.34 20.62 11.38
CA ALA A 211 -2.25 21.13 12.20
C ALA A 211 -2.65 22.41 12.96
N GLU A 212 -3.31 23.37 12.30
CA GLU A 212 -3.76 24.61 12.94
C GLU A 212 -4.82 24.33 14.02
N ARG A 213 -5.75 23.41 13.79
CA ARG A 213 -6.73 22.99 14.79
C ARG A 213 -6.10 22.25 15.97
N ALA A 214 -5.12 21.36 15.72
CA ALA A 214 -4.37 20.66 16.76
C ALA A 214 -3.56 21.64 17.63
N ILE A 215 -2.96 22.67 17.03
CA ILE A 215 -2.28 23.75 17.75
C ILE A 215 -3.28 24.54 18.60
N GLY A 216 -4.45 24.87 18.06
CA GLY A 216 -5.54 25.50 18.83
C GLY A 216 -5.96 24.68 20.03
N TRP A 217 -6.02 23.35 19.89
CA TRP A 217 -6.32 22.43 20.99
C TRP A 217 -5.22 22.41 22.06
N LEU A 218 -3.93 22.40 21.67
CA LEU A 218 -2.82 22.55 22.61
C LEU A 218 -2.90 23.88 23.37
N GLN A 219 -3.19 24.99 22.66
CA GLN A 219 -3.32 26.32 23.26
C GLN A 219 -4.50 26.40 24.24
N ALA A 220 -5.62 25.81 23.94
CA ALA A 220 -6.76 25.69 24.85
C ALA A 220 -6.42 24.84 26.09
N GLY A 221 -5.50 23.88 25.95
CA GLY A 221 -4.93 23.10 27.05
C GLY A 221 -3.86 23.82 27.87
N GLY A 222 -3.56 25.11 27.55
CA GLY A 222 -2.60 25.94 28.27
C GLY A 222 -1.18 26.00 27.71
N ILE A 223 -0.87 25.24 26.64
CA ILE A 223 0.45 25.17 26.01
C ILE A 223 0.54 26.25 24.93
N GLN A 224 1.33 27.31 25.16
CA GLN A 224 1.34 28.50 24.32
C GLN A 224 2.75 28.97 23.94
N GLY A 225 2.83 29.75 22.86
CA GLY A 225 4.08 30.36 22.41
C GLY A 225 5.18 29.35 22.15
N GLN A 226 6.37 29.57 22.69
CA GLN A 226 7.54 28.72 22.51
C GLN A 226 7.36 27.28 23.05
N ALA A 227 6.46 27.09 24.03
CA ALA A 227 6.16 25.79 24.61
C ALA A 227 5.53 24.82 23.58
N LEU A 228 4.83 25.32 22.55
CA LEU A 228 4.32 24.53 21.45
C LEU A 228 5.42 23.70 20.76
N GLY A 229 6.63 24.27 20.66
CA GLY A 229 7.77 23.58 20.03
C GLY A 229 8.17 22.26 20.71
N ALA A 230 7.84 22.07 21.99
CA ALA A 230 8.06 20.81 22.69
C ALA A 230 7.07 19.71 22.23
N HIS A 231 5.87 20.09 21.80
CA HIS A 231 4.78 19.19 21.41
C HIS A 231 4.66 18.95 19.91
N LEU A 232 5.49 19.62 19.09
CA LEU A 232 5.38 19.59 17.64
C LEU A 232 6.68 19.09 16.99
N ILE A 233 6.53 18.30 15.95
CA ILE A 233 7.59 17.85 15.05
C ILE A 233 7.10 18.08 13.62
N ALA A 234 7.97 18.53 12.71
CA ALA A 234 7.64 18.67 11.31
C ALA A 234 8.49 17.73 10.44
N VAL A 235 7.86 17.05 9.50
CA VAL A 235 8.52 16.29 8.43
C VAL A 235 8.25 17.02 7.12
N THR A 236 9.24 17.78 6.63
CA THR A 236 9.04 18.73 5.53
C THR A 236 10.35 19.16 4.87
N THR A 237 10.26 19.64 3.62
CA THR A 237 11.35 20.39 2.97
C THR A 237 11.35 21.88 3.35
N GLN A 238 10.30 22.38 4.02
CA GLN A 238 10.03 23.79 4.23
C GLN A 238 10.22 24.20 5.70
N VAL A 239 11.44 24.07 6.22
CA VAL A 239 11.77 24.36 7.64
C VAL A 239 11.31 25.77 8.05
N ALA A 240 11.57 26.80 7.23
CA ALA A 240 11.16 28.17 7.51
C ALA A 240 9.63 28.35 7.65
N LYS A 241 8.83 27.51 6.98
CA LYS A 241 7.37 27.54 7.17
C LYS A 241 6.94 26.91 8.51
N ALA A 242 7.71 25.97 9.03
CA ALA A 242 7.43 25.32 10.31
C ALA A 242 7.68 26.27 11.52
N GLU A 243 8.56 27.24 11.36
CA GLU A 243 8.85 28.25 12.39
C GLU A 243 7.61 29.05 12.83
N ARG A 244 6.62 29.23 11.94
CA ARG A 244 5.34 29.90 12.29
C ARG A 244 4.58 29.20 13.40
N TRP A 245 4.82 27.91 13.60
CA TRP A 245 4.23 27.08 14.65
C TRP A 245 5.18 26.89 15.84
N HIS A 246 6.25 27.69 15.93
CA HIS A 246 7.30 27.57 16.91
C HIS A 246 8.04 26.24 16.93
N ILE A 247 8.02 25.48 15.81
CA ILE A 247 8.77 24.24 15.69
C ILE A 247 10.25 24.58 15.45
N PRO A 248 11.15 24.22 16.37
CA PRO A 248 12.56 24.54 16.21
C PRO A 248 13.22 23.66 15.14
N PRO A 249 14.29 24.13 14.47
CA PRO A 249 14.95 23.41 13.38
C PRO A 249 15.39 21.98 13.74
N GLU A 250 15.78 21.72 14.98
CA GLU A 250 16.17 20.39 15.46
C GLU A 250 15.00 19.39 15.50
N ARG A 251 13.74 19.87 15.50
CA ARG A 251 12.52 19.07 15.39
C ARG A 251 11.93 19.06 13.97
N CYS A 252 12.66 19.62 12.99
CA CYS A 252 12.31 19.53 11.58
C CYS A 252 13.17 18.45 10.90
N PHE A 253 12.51 17.49 10.24
CA PHE A 253 13.14 16.40 9.53
C PHE A 253 12.90 16.52 8.03
N PRO A 254 13.93 16.27 7.19
CA PRO A 254 13.82 16.46 5.76
C PRO A 254 13.01 15.36 5.08
N LEU A 255 12.40 15.72 3.97
CA LEU A 255 12.00 14.83 2.88
C LEU A 255 12.79 15.24 1.65
N TRP A 256 13.07 14.28 0.76
CA TRP A 256 13.84 14.55 -0.44
C TRP A 256 12.96 14.50 -1.69
N ASP A 257 13.32 15.26 -2.71
CA ASP A 257 12.54 15.35 -3.95
C ASP A 257 12.53 14.02 -4.74
N TRP A 258 13.58 13.23 -4.58
CA TRP A 258 13.73 11.92 -5.18
C TRP A 258 12.97 10.80 -4.41
N VAL A 259 12.15 11.14 -3.44
CA VAL A 259 11.23 10.22 -2.75
C VAL A 259 9.80 10.59 -3.06
N GLY A 260 9.08 9.71 -3.74
CA GLY A 260 7.64 9.85 -3.97
C GLY A 260 6.83 9.64 -2.67
N GLY A 261 5.67 10.31 -2.54
CA GLY A 261 4.85 10.25 -1.32
C GLY A 261 4.49 8.82 -0.90
N ARG A 262 3.95 8.00 -1.82
CA ARG A 262 3.55 6.60 -1.56
C ARG A 262 4.72 5.62 -1.35
N TYR A 263 5.95 6.07 -1.57
CA TYR A 263 7.21 5.34 -1.32
C TYR A 263 7.99 5.91 -0.12
N SER A 264 7.41 6.85 0.64
CA SER A 264 8.13 7.64 1.65
C SER A 264 8.19 7.02 3.04
N LEU A 265 7.54 5.89 3.27
CA LEU A 265 7.47 5.17 4.56
C LEU A 265 8.85 5.03 5.24
N TRP A 266 9.89 4.81 4.45
CA TRP A 266 11.28 4.54 4.87
C TRP A 266 12.04 5.79 5.30
N SER A 267 11.50 6.99 5.05
CA SER A 267 12.07 8.29 5.40
C SER A 267 11.66 8.75 6.80
N ALA A 268 11.84 10.04 7.09
CA ALA A 268 11.32 10.66 8.31
C ALA A 268 9.77 10.59 8.44
N ILE A 269 9.05 10.25 7.39
CA ILE A 269 7.61 9.87 7.47
C ILE A 269 7.39 8.71 8.45
N GLY A 270 8.35 7.80 8.58
CA GLY A 270 8.32 6.72 9.57
C GLY A 270 8.61 7.13 11.00
N LEU A 271 8.78 8.42 11.30
CA LEU A 271 9.09 8.87 12.66
C LEU A 271 7.97 8.53 13.67
N SER A 272 6.71 8.59 13.27
CA SER A 272 5.57 8.15 14.09
C SER A 272 5.66 6.66 14.44
N ILE A 273 6.19 5.83 13.53
CA ILE A 273 6.47 4.41 13.79
C ILE A 273 7.55 4.27 14.87
N ALA A 274 8.68 4.98 14.69
CA ALA A 274 9.80 4.92 15.62
C ALA A 274 9.41 5.44 17.02
N LEU A 275 8.60 6.49 17.09
CA LEU A 275 8.08 7.04 18.35
C LEU A 275 7.12 6.04 19.03
N SER A 276 6.25 5.39 18.28
CA SER A 276 5.28 4.46 18.83
C SER A 276 5.91 3.11 19.21
N LEU A 277 6.68 2.51 18.30
CA LEU A 277 7.15 1.12 18.43
C LEU A 277 8.61 0.97 18.88
N GLY A 278 9.33 2.09 18.99
CA GLY A 278 10.75 2.14 19.33
C GLY A 278 11.65 2.14 18.09
N TRP A 279 12.81 2.78 18.22
CA TRP A 279 13.80 2.92 17.15
C TRP A 279 14.24 1.59 16.54
N GLN A 280 14.48 0.58 17.39
CA GLN A 280 14.90 -0.74 16.93
C GLN A 280 13.86 -1.41 16.03
N SER A 281 12.56 -1.22 16.31
CA SER A 281 11.49 -1.76 15.47
C SER A 281 11.49 -1.10 14.09
N PHE A 282 11.74 0.21 14.02
CA PHE A 282 11.86 0.93 12.75
C PHE A 282 13.10 0.46 11.95
N GLN A 283 14.25 0.29 12.60
CA GLN A 283 15.44 -0.25 11.94
C GLN A 283 15.19 -1.64 11.35
N ARG A 284 14.60 -2.55 12.13
CA ARG A 284 14.27 -3.90 11.66
C ARG A 284 13.26 -3.91 10.49
N LEU A 285 12.38 -2.91 10.43
CA LEU A 285 11.49 -2.70 9.28
C LEU A 285 12.31 -2.33 8.01
N LEU A 286 13.27 -1.43 8.14
CA LEU A 286 14.20 -1.07 7.06
C LEU A 286 15.03 -2.28 6.64
N ASP A 287 15.57 -3.06 7.58
CA ASP A 287 16.39 -4.25 7.31
C ASP A 287 15.63 -5.31 6.51
N GLY A 288 14.35 -5.52 6.84
CA GLY A 288 13.48 -6.45 6.11
C GLY A 288 13.26 -6.02 4.67
N ALA A 289 12.99 -4.74 4.45
CA ALA A 289 12.83 -4.18 3.12
C ALA A 289 14.15 -4.20 2.32
N HIS A 290 15.28 -3.85 2.95
CA HIS A 290 16.61 -3.98 2.34
C HIS A 290 16.91 -5.41 1.91
N SER A 291 16.58 -6.40 2.75
CA SER A 291 16.80 -7.82 2.40
C SER A 291 16.04 -8.21 1.13
N LEU A 292 14.85 -7.65 0.92
CA LEU A 292 14.10 -7.87 -0.31
C LEU A 292 14.68 -7.10 -1.51
N ASP A 293 15.23 -5.91 -1.31
CA ASP A 293 15.94 -5.19 -2.37
C ASP A 293 17.11 -6.01 -2.89
N MET A 294 17.94 -6.56 -1.98
CA MET A 294 19.10 -7.39 -2.33
C MET A 294 18.68 -8.67 -3.05
N HIS A 295 17.55 -9.28 -2.64
CA HIS A 295 16.96 -10.39 -3.39
C HIS A 295 16.55 -9.96 -4.80
N THR A 296 15.87 -8.83 -4.94
CA THR A 296 15.37 -8.33 -6.22
C THR A 296 16.51 -7.98 -7.19
N GLU A 297 17.62 -7.47 -6.68
CA GLU A 297 18.81 -7.17 -7.47
C GLU A 297 19.52 -8.44 -7.98
N SER A 298 19.63 -9.47 -7.13
CA SER A 298 20.52 -10.61 -7.39
C SER A 298 19.82 -11.87 -7.90
N ALA A 299 18.51 -12.03 -7.67
CA ALA A 299 17.81 -13.25 -8.02
C ALA A 299 17.58 -13.35 -9.53
N SER A 300 17.69 -14.59 -10.05
CA SER A 300 17.29 -14.87 -11.44
C SER A 300 15.81 -14.61 -11.66
N PRO A 301 15.36 -14.26 -12.87
CA PRO A 301 13.95 -13.95 -13.15
C PRO A 301 12.95 -15.01 -12.66
N THR A 302 13.32 -16.28 -12.71
CA THR A 302 12.50 -17.41 -12.26
C THR A 302 12.27 -17.45 -10.75
N HIS A 303 13.16 -16.84 -9.98
CA HIS A 303 13.15 -16.84 -8.50
C HIS A 303 12.97 -15.44 -7.92
N ASN A 304 12.96 -14.41 -8.77
CA ASN A 304 12.76 -13.02 -8.35
C ASN A 304 11.29 -12.80 -7.99
N MET A 305 10.98 -12.81 -6.69
CA MET A 305 9.60 -12.79 -6.20
C MET A 305 8.79 -11.60 -6.73
N PRO A 306 9.22 -10.33 -6.61
CA PRO A 306 8.45 -9.19 -7.12
C PRO A 306 8.26 -9.22 -8.64
N MET A 307 9.26 -9.70 -9.38
CA MET A 307 9.18 -9.84 -10.83
C MET A 307 8.15 -10.90 -11.23
N VAL A 308 8.16 -12.07 -10.55
CA VAL A 308 7.15 -13.10 -10.75
C VAL A 308 5.76 -12.58 -10.42
N MET A 309 5.59 -11.83 -9.32
CA MET A 309 4.30 -11.21 -8.98
C MET A 309 3.81 -10.25 -10.09
N ALA A 310 4.69 -9.45 -10.66
CA ALA A 310 4.33 -8.53 -11.75
C ALA A 310 3.95 -9.27 -13.04
N LEU A 311 4.69 -10.33 -13.40
CA LEU A 311 4.40 -11.17 -14.57
C LEU A 311 3.06 -11.92 -14.40
N LEU A 312 2.77 -12.41 -13.20
CA LEU A 312 1.48 -13.04 -12.90
C LEU A 312 0.33 -12.03 -13.00
N GLU A 313 0.51 -10.80 -12.53
CA GLU A 313 -0.52 -9.77 -12.67
C GLU A 313 -0.73 -9.39 -14.14
N LEU A 314 0.34 -9.22 -14.93
CA LEU A 314 0.23 -9.03 -16.38
C LEU A 314 -0.54 -10.18 -17.04
N TRP A 315 -0.23 -11.43 -16.69
CA TRP A 315 -0.93 -12.61 -17.19
C TRP A 315 -2.42 -12.60 -16.87
N GLN A 316 -2.76 -12.32 -15.61
CA GLN A 316 -4.15 -12.31 -15.16
C GLN A 316 -4.97 -11.18 -15.80
N THR A 317 -4.40 -9.99 -15.90
CA THR A 317 -5.12 -8.80 -16.38
C THR A 317 -5.24 -8.77 -17.89
N HIS A 318 -4.17 -9.01 -18.62
CA HIS A 318 -4.12 -8.81 -20.08
C HIS A 318 -4.44 -10.05 -20.91
N TYR A 319 -4.29 -11.26 -20.33
CA TYR A 319 -4.52 -12.50 -21.06
C TYR A 319 -5.70 -13.31 -20.51
N LEU A 320 -5.98 -13.23 -19.21
CA LEU A 320 -7.11 -13.93 -18.59
C LEU A 320 -8.28 -13.00 -18.22
N GLY A 321 -8.16 -11.68 -18.43
CA GLY A 321 -9.25 -10.72 -18.31
C GLY A 321 -9.65 -10.39 -16.87
N ALA A 322 -8.72 -10.49 -15.90
CA ALA A 322 -8.96 -10.05 -14.53
C ALA A 322 -8.86 -8.52 -14.43
N ASN A 323 -9.97 -7.84 -14.23
CA ASN A 323 -10.01 -6.38 -14.11
C ASN A 323 -9.79 -5.86 -12.69
N THR A 324 -9.78 -6.74 -11.70
CA THR A 324 -9.57 -6.39 -10.30
C THR A 324 -8.59 -7.35 -9.65
N HIS A 325 -7.84 -6.83 -8.69
CA HIS A 325 -6.91 -7.59 -7.84
C HIS A 325 -7.34 -7.47 -6.38
N VAL A 326 -7.64 -8.60 -5.74
CA VAL A 326 -8.07 -8.62 -4.34
C VAL A 326 -6.96 -9.12 -3.43
N VAL A 327 -6.67 -8.35 -2.36
CA VAL A 327 -5.66 -8.71 -1.35
C VAL A 327 -6.37 -9.13 -0.06
N LEU A 328 -6.14 -10.35 0.37
CA LEU A 328 -6.86 -11.03 1.45
C LEU A 328 -5.89 -11.46 2.57
N PRO A 329 -5.45 -10.55 3.45
CA PRO A 329 -4.59 -10.92 4.57
C PRO A 329 -5.40 -11.65 5.65
N TYR A 330 -5.04 -12.89 5.95
CA TYR A 330 -5.60 -13.67 7.06
C TYR A 330 -4.84 -13.35 8.35
N ALA A 331 -4.81 -12.08 8.67
CA ALA A 331 -4.27 -11.51 9.89
C ALA A 331 -4.89 -10.14 10.16
N GLN A 332 -5.53 -9.94 11.31
CA GLN A 332 -6.08 -8.63 11.69
C GLN A 332 -4.99 -7.55 11.72
N LYS A 333 -3.78 -7.91 12.09
CA LYS A 333 -2.60 -7.02 12.05
C LYS A 333 -2.31 -6.42 10.68
N LEU A 334 -2.75 -7.04 9.60
CA LEU A 334 -2.58 -6.56 8.22
C LEU A 334 -3.86 -5.95 7.63
N ALA A 335 -4.83 -5.55 8.47
CA ALA A 335 -6.11 -5.03 8.00
C ALA A 335 -5.97 -3.79 7.11
N HIS A 336 -4.98 -2.93 7.37
CA HIS A 336 -4.68 -1.72 6.58
C HIS A 336 -3.76 -1.97 5.37
N LEU A 337 -3.33 -3.20 5.14
CA LEU A 337 -2.49 -3.50 3.98
C LEU A 337 -3.22 -3.25 2.64
N PRO A 338 -4.48 -3.66 2.45
CA PRO A 338 -5.20 -3.32 1.21
C PRO A 338 -5.30 -1.81 0.96
N ASP A 339 -5.56 -1.01 1.97
CA ASP A 339 -5.68 0.46 1.85
C ASP A 339 -4.34 1.09 1.41
N PHE A 340 -3.23 0.66 2.01
CA PHE A 340 -1.89 1.07 1.59
C PHE A 340 -1.60 0.67 0.14
N LEU A 341 -1.91 -0.57 -0.24
CA LEU A 341 -1.67 -1.09 -1.58
C LEU A 341 -2.58 -0.44 -2.64
N GLN A 342 -3.77 0.04 -2.29
CA GLN A 342 -4.63 0.82 -3.18
C GLN A 342 -3.89 2.05 -3.68
N GLN A 343 -3.32 2.85 -2.78
CA GLN A 343 -2.53 4.01 -3.19
C GLN A 343 -1.28 3.58 -3.95
N LEU A 344 -0.50 2.64 -3.40
CA LEU A 344 0.74 2.18 -4.02
C LEU A 344 0.53 1.74 -5.47
N THR A 345 -0.48 0.92 -5.73
CA THR A 345 -0.71 0.32 -7.05
C THR A 345 -1.49 1.24 -8.00
N MET A 346 -2.64 1.78 -7.55
CA MET A 346 -3.54 2.51 -8.45
C MET A 346 -3.03 3.92 -8.76
N GLU A 347 -2.40 4.60 -7.82
CA GLU A 347 -1.78 5.90 -8.07
C GLU A 347 -0.51 5.77 -8.92
N SER A 348 0.28 4.70 -8.74
CA SER A 348 1.46 4.44 -9.55
C SER A 348 1.10 4.01 -10.97
N ASN A 349 0.23 3.02 -11.12
CA ASN A 349 -0.01 2.34 -12.39
C ASN A 349 -1.32 2.75 -13.09
N GLY A 350 -2.17 3.55 -12.46
CA GLY A 350 -3.39 4.09 -13.04
C GLY A 350 -3.08 5.23 -14.03
N LYS A 351 -2.42 4.91 -15.14
CA LYS A 351 -1.96 5.88 -16.14
C LYS A 351 -2.60 5.60 -17.50
N ARG A 352 -2.73 6.62 -18.34
CA ARG A 352 -3.28 6.51 -19.69
C ARG A 352 -2.30 6.87 -20.79
N VAL A 353 -1.09 7.31 -20.44
CA VAL A 353 -0.06 7.73 -21.39
C VAL A 353 1.27 7.06 -21.07
N SER A 354 2.08 6.89 -22.11
CA SER A 354 3.48 6.46 -22.00
C SER A 354 4.34 7.56 -21.37
N PRO A 355 5.60 7.27 -20.98
CA PRO A 355 6.56 8.27 -20.51
C PRO A 355 6.85 9.37 -21.56
N THR A 356 6.57 9.13 -22.85
CA THR A 356 6.70 10.09 -23.94
C THR A 356 5.41 10.87 -24.24
N GLY A 357 4.32 10.59 -23.48
CA GLY A 357 3.03 11.28 -23.63
C GLY A 357 2.10 10.68 -24.69
N GLU A 358 2.43 9.53 -25.27
CA GLU A 358 1.57 8.82 -26.22
C GLU A 358 0.43 8.10 -25.49
N LEU A 359 -0.79 8.16 -26.06
CA LEU A 359 -1.94 7.43 -25.52
C LEU A 359 -1.69 5.92 -25.59
N LEU A 360 -1.98 5.22 -24.50
CA LEU A 360 -1.91 3.75 -24.43
C LEU A 360 -3.16 3.15 -25.07
N GLU A 361 -2.96 2.04 -25.78
CA GLU A 361 -4.04 1.25 -26.40
C GLU A 361 -4.46 0.04 -25.55
N HIS A 362 -3.93 -0.06 -24.34
CA HIS A 362 -4.18 -1.16 -23.38
C HIS A 362 -4.55 -0.63 -22.02
N ASP A 363 -5.21 -1.48 -21.23
CA ASP A 363 -5.51 -1.22 -19.83
C ASP A 363 -4.22 -1.18 -19.00
N THR A 364 -4.23 -0.47 -17.90
CA THR A 364 -3.08 -0.35 -16.98
C THR A 364 -3.37 -1.06 -15.65
N ALA A 365 -3.33 -0.36 -14.51
CA ALA A 365 -3.53 -1.00 -13.22
C ALA A 365 -4.93 -1.63 -13.10
N PRO A 366 -5.05 -2.86 -12.54
CA PRO A 366 -6.33 -3.35 -12.09
C PRO A 366 -6.83 -2.52 -10.89
N VAL A 367 -8.13 -2.52 -10.65
CA VAL A 367 -8.67 -1.98 -9.40
C VAL A 367 -8.24 -2.89 -8.25
N LEU A 368 -7.44 -2.36 -7.34
CA LEU A 368 -6.98 -3.09 -6.16
C LEU A 368 -7.93 -2.83 -4.99
N TRP A 369 -8.32 -3.89 -4.29
CA TRP A 369 -9.22 -3.84 -3.14
C TRP A 369 -8.99 -5.05 -2.23
N GLY A 370 -9.63 -5.08 -1.09
CA GLY A 370 -9.54 -6.22 -0.19
C GLY A 370 -9.89 -5.88 1.24
N SER A 371 -9.77 -6.85 2.11
CA SER A 371 -9.90 -6.68 3.57
C SER A 371 -9.32 -7.89 4.29
N ALA A 372 -9.17 -7.77 5.62
CA ALA A 372 -8.73 -8.90 6.42
C ALA A 372 -9.71 -10.08 6.34
N GLY A 373 -9.20 -11.30 6.16
CA GLY A 373 -9.93 -12.54 6.46
C GLY A 373 -10.07 -12.70 7.99
N THR A 374 -11.21 -13.13 8.51
CA THR A 374 -12.42 -13.72 7.90
C THR A 374 -13.52 -12.70 7.55
N ILE A 375 -13.31 -11.41 7.84
CA ILE A 375 -14.33 -10.36 7.69
C ILE A 375 -14.85 -10.32 6.24
N GLY A 376 -13.96 -10.33 5.25
CA GLY A 376 -14.32 -10.34 3.83
C GLY A 376 -15.26 -11.49 3.44
N GLN A 377 -15.15 -12.66 4.09
CA GLN A 377 -16.02 -13.81 3.84
C GLN A 377 -17.51 -13.50 4.11
N HIS A 378 -17.78 -12.58 5.02
CA HIS A 378 -19.12 -12.14 5.38
C HIS A 378 -19.56 -10.84 4.68
N SER A 379 -18.77 -10.38 3.70
CA SER A 379 -19.05 -9.15 2.96
C SER A 379 -19.18 -9.41 1.45
N TYR A 380 -18.13 -9.82 0.78
CA TYR A 380 -18.05 -9.87 -0.69
C TYR A 380 -17.64 -11.23 -1.28
N TYR A 381 -17.42 -12.25 -0.49
CA TYR A 381 -17.01 -13.58 -1.03
C TYR A 381 -18.10 -14.26 -1.86
N GLN A 382 -19.35 -13.85 -1.72
CA GLN A 382 -20.40 -14.25 -2.65
C GLN A 382 -20.03 -13.92 -4.10
N LEU A 383 -19.47 -12.70 -4.33
CA LEU A 383 -18.99 -12.30 -5.65
C LEU A 383 -17.78 -13.12 -6.07
N LEU A 384 -16.83 -13.39 -5.16
CA LEU A 384 -15.63 -14.18 -5.50
C LEU A 384 -15.95 -15.62 -5.88
N HIS A 385 -16.98 -16.23 -5.30
CA HIS A 385 -17.34 -17.62 -5.55
C HIS A 385 -18.36 -17.82 -6.66
N GLN A 386 -19.32 -16.92 -6.82
CA GLN A 386 -20.44 -17.07 -7.77
C GLN A 386 -20.65 -15.86 -8.69
N GLY A 387 -19.84 -14.81 -8.53
CA GLY A 387 -19.92 -13.64 -9.40
C GLY A 387 -19.44 -13.95 -10.82
N THR A 388 -19.82 -13.10 -11.76
CA THR A 388 -19.49 -13.24 -13.18
C THR A 388 -18.25 -12.46 -13.61
N ARG A 389 -17.63 -11.72 -12.67
CA ARG A 389 -16.41 -10.93 -12.94
C ARG A 389 -15.16 -11.73 -12.66
N SER A 390 -14.21 -11.65 -13.57
CA SER A 390 -12.87 -12.21 -13.36
C SER A 390 -12.06 -11.33 -12.42
N PHE A 391 -11.27 -11.95 -11.55
CA PHE A 391 -10.38 -11.28 -10.61
C PHE A 391 -9.10 -12.10 -10.45
N SER A 392 -8.03 -11.44 -10.00
CA SER A 392 -6.84 -12.09 -9.42
C SER A 392 -6.82 -11.87 -7.91
N ALA A 393 -6.09 -12.71 -7.17
CA ALA A 393 -6.05 -12.59 -5.71
C ALA A 393 -4.69 -12.95 -5.13
N ASP A 394 -4.32 -12.23 -4.06
CA ASP A 394 -3.25 -12.60 -3.14
C ASP A 394 -3.86 -12.92 -1.76
N ILE A 395 -3.71 -14.16 -1.31
CA ILE A 395 -4.07 -14.61 0.03
C ILE A 395 -2.79 -14.58 0.87
N ILE A 396 -2.79 -13.82 1.97
CA ILE A 396 -1.59 -13.68 2.82
C ILE A 396 -1.82 -14.42 4.14
N LEU A 397 -0.93 -15.37 4.45
CA LEU A 397 -1.04 -16.23 5.61
C LEU A 397 0.22 -16.18 6.47
N PRO A 398 0.21 -15.44 7.60
CA PRO A 398 1.22 -15.62 8.64
C PRO A 398 1.01 -16.96 9.36
N LEU A 399 2.09 -17.75 9.47
CA LEU A 399 2.05 -19.08 10.11
C LEU A 399 1.97 -18.98 11.64
N ARG A 400 2.67 -17.99 12.20
CA ARG A 400 2.66 -17.68 13.63
C ARG A 400 2.10 -16.29 13.85
N SER A 401 1.10 -16.17 14.66
CA SER A 401 0.54 -14.88 15.05
C SER A 401 0.65 -14.73 16.55
N GLY A 402 1.60 -13.95 17.05
CA GLY A 402 1.75 -13.45 18.41
C GLY A 402 1.24 -14.34 19.58
N GLU A 403 0.94 -13.71 20.69
CA GLU A 403 0.25 -14.32 21.84
C GLU A 403 -1.26 -14.43 21.60
N GLY A 404 -1.96 -15.37 22.21
CA GLY A 404 -3.41 -15.50 22.11
C GLY A 404 -3.89 -16.96 21.96
N ASP A 405 -5.19 -17.12 21.74
CA ASP A 405 -5.87 -18.42 21.66
C ASP A 405 -5.38 -19.26 20.46
N ARG A 406 -4.80 -20.41 20.75
CA ARG A 406 -4.25 -21.33 19.73
C ARG A 406 -5.34 -21.93 18.85
N ASP A 407 -6.53 -22.15 19.38
CA ASP A 407 -7.64 -22.75 18.63
C ASP A 407 -8.24 -21.72 17.66
N ALA A 408 -8.38 -20.47 18.08
CA ALA A 408 -8.78 -19.37 17.21
C ALA A 408 -7.78 -19.17 16.05
N ARG A 409 -6.47 -19.28 16.32
CA ARG A 409 -5.43 -19.20 15.26
C ARG A 409 -5.53 -20.36 14.28
N ARG A 410 -5.73 -21.58 14.79
CA ARG A 410 -5.93 -22.75 13.91
C ARG A 410 -7.18 -22.59 13.06
N ALA A 411 -8.26 -22.05 13.60
CA ALA A 411 -9.46 -21.75 12.85
C ALA A 411 -9.21 -20.70 11.75
N LEU A 412 -8.50 -19.61 12.06
CA LEU A 412 -8.13 -18.58 11.07
C LEU A 412 -7.28 -19.16 9.92
N ALA A 413 -6.27 -19.96 10.24
CA ALA A 413 -5.44 -20.65 9.24
C ALA A 413 -6.26 -21.64 8.40
N ALA A 414 -7.19 -22.38 9.03
CA ALA A 414 -8.10 -23.26 8.31
C ALA A 414 -9.00 -22.48 7.32
N HIS A 415 -9.50 -21.32 7.71
CA HIS A 415 -10.23 -20.43 6.80
C HIS A 415 -9.36 -19.94 5.64
N ALA A 416 -8.13 -19.48 5.89
CA ALA A 416 -7.21 -19.07 4.84
C ALA A 416 -6.97 -20.19 3.80
N LEU A 417 -6.65 -21.39 4.28
CA LEU A 417 -6.40 -22.54 3.42
C LEU A 417 -7.67 -23.02 2.69
N ALA A 418 -8.83 -22.97 3.34
CA ALA A 418 -10.11 -23.27 2.73
C ALA A 418 -10.43 -22.28 1.61
N GLN A 419 -10.20 -20.98 1.84
CA GLN A 419 -10.40 -19.93 0.84
C GLN A 419 -9.28 -19.88 -0.21
N SER A 420 -8.15 -20.53 0.00
CA SER A 420 -7.20 -20.82 -1.06
C SER A 420 -7.59 -22.07 -1.88
N ARG A 421 -8.38 -23.00 -1.33
CA ARG A 421 -8.84 -24.18 -2.07
C ARG A 421 -10.16 -23.95 -2.80
N ALA A 422 -11.16 -23.36 -2.15
CA ALA A 422 -12.51 -23.24 -2.68
C ALA A 422 -12.61 -22.48 -4.01
N PRO A 423 -11.93 -21.33 -4.22
CA PRO A 423 -11.91 -20.64 -5.51
C PRO A 423 -11.26 -21.48 -6.63
N MET A 424 -10.31 -22.36 -6.30
CA MET A 424 -9.68 -23.26 -7.27
C MET A 424 -10.63 -24.38 -7.70
N VAL A 425 -11.21 -25.09 -6.74
CA VAL A 425 -12.00 -26.31 -7.04
C VAL A 425 -13.45 -26.01 -7.40
N GLY A 426 -14.06 -24.99 -6.78
CA GLY A 426 -15.48 -24.67 -6.94
C GLY A 426 -16.40 -25.76 -6.38
N ARG A 427 -17.65 -25.76 -6.85
CA ARG A 427 -18.64 -26.82 -6.71
C ARG A 427 -19.28 -27.05 -8.06
N PRO A 428 -18.93 -28.15 -8.77
CA PRO A 428 -19.48 -28.46 -10.08
C PRO A 428 -21.00 -28.67 -10.05
N ALA A 429 -21.66 -28.51 -11.21
CA ALA A 429 -23.11 -28.62 -11.36
C ALA A 429 -23.71 -29.91 -10.78
N GLU A 430 -23.03 -31.05 -10.93
CA GLU A 430 -23.49 -32.32 -10.36
C GLU A 430 -23.55 -32.32 -8.83
N GLN A 431 -22.50 -31.79 -8.18
CA GLN A 431 -22.46 -31.65 -6.72
C GLN A 431 -23.48 -30.57 -6.23
N ALA A 432 -23.67 -29.52 -7.02
CA ALA A 432 -24.64 -28.49 -6.72
C ALA A 432 -26.07 -29.06 -6.77
N ARG A 433 -26.38 -29.86 -7.80
CA ARG A 433 -27.67 -30.55 -7.94
C ARG A 433 -27.92 -31.50 -6.77
N GLN A 434 -26.96 -32.33 -6.42
CA GLN A 434 -27.07 -33.26 -5.30
C GLN A 434 -27.35 -32.51 -3.99
N LEU A 435 -26.59 -31.46 -3.68
CA LEU A 435 -26.79 -30.62 -2.49
C LEU A 435 -28.17 -29.92 -2.51
N GLY A 436 -28.62 -29.46 -3.67
CA GLY A 436 -29.92 -28.83 -3.83
C GLY A 436 -31.06 -29.78 -3.49
N VAL A 437 -31.01 -31.01 -4.05
CA VAL A 437 -32.00 -32.05 -3.75
C VAL A 437 -31.99 -32.43 -2.25
N GLU A 438 -30.82 -32.59 -1.64
CA GLU A 438 -30.69 -32.86 -0.20
C GLU A 438 -31.32 -31.76 0.66
N ARG A 439 -31.35 -30.52 0.16
CA ARG A 439 -31.98 -29.35 0.82
C ARG A 439 -33.44 -29.12 0.42
N GLY A 440 -34.00 -29.98 -0.42
CA GLY A 440 -35.40 -29.91 -0.85
C GLY A 440 -35.68 -28.94 -2.00
N PHE A 441 -34.67 -28.56 -2.76
CA PHE A 441 -34.80 -27.75 -3.98
C PHE A 441 -35.06 -28.65 -5.21
N ASP A 442 -35.77 -28.11 -6.20
CA ASP A 442 -35.86 -28.77 -7.51
C ASP A 442 -34.54 -28.67 -8.31
N GLU A 443 -34.44 -29.39 -9.41
CA GLU A 443 -33.22 -29.47 -10.20
C GLU A 443 -32.81 -28.07 -10.76
N SER A 444 -33.77 -27.26 -11.18
CA SER A 444 -33.51 -25.91 -11.71
C SER A 444 -32.98 -24.98 -10.63
N ALA A 445 -33.63 -24.97 -9.46
CA ALA A 445 -33.20 -24.18 -8.33
C ALA A 445 -31.84 -24.63 -7.76
N SER A 446 -31.48 -25.90 -7.95
CA SER A 446 -30.21 -26.48 -7.51
C SER A 446 -28.98 -25.85 -8.19
N GLN A 447 -29.14 -25.24 -9.37
CA GLN A 447 -28.06 -24.48 -10.03
C GLN A 447 -27.55 -23.31 -9.16
N GLN A 448 -28.39 -22.78 -8.25
CA GLN A 448 -27.97 -21.73 -7.30
C GLN A 448 -26.85 -22.16 -6.35
N PHE A 449 -26.59 -23.45 -6.22
CA PHE A 449 -25.51 -23.99 -5.41
C PHE A 449 -24.20 -24.20 -6.19
N GLU A 450 -24.21 -24.00 -7.50
CA GLU A 450 -23.01 -24.13 -8.34
C GLU A 450 -22.02 -22.98 -8.03
N MET A 451 -20.74 -23.34 -7.95
CA MET A 451 -19.62 -22.41 -7.85
C MET A 451 -18.63 -22.76 -8.96
N PRO A 452 -18.42 -21.90 -9.95
CA PRO A 452 -17.56 -22.20 -11.08
C PRO A 452 -16.16 -22.66 -10.68
N GLY A 453 -15.56 -22.02 -9.66
CA GLY A 453 -14.17 -22.25 -9.30
C GLY A 453 -13.22 -21.78 -10.39
N ASN A 454 -12.03 -22.36 -10.43
CA ASN A 454 -10.99 -22.08 -11.45
C ASN A 454 -10.43 -20.63 -11.38
N HIS A 455 -10.53 -19.99 -10.22
CA HIS A 455 -10.00 -18.66 -9.99
C HIS A 455 -8.54 -18.72 -9.56
N SER A 456 -7.69 -18.09 -10.36
CA SER A 456 -6.26 -17.96 -10.10
C SER A 456 -5.99 -17.09 -8.87
N HIS A 457 -5.07 -17.55 -8.01
CA HIS A 457 -4.62 -16.77 -6.86
C HIS A 457 -3.24 -17.23 -6.40
N SER A 458 -2.52 -16.30 -5.76
CA SER A 458 -1.29 -16.57 -5.04
C SER A 458 -1.56 -16.80 -3.55
N LEU A 459 -0.73 -17.64 -2.93
CA LEU A 459 -0.65 -17.76 -1.47
C LEU A 459 0.70 -17.22 -1.01
N LEU A 460 0.69 -16.07 -0.35
CA LEU A 460 1.84 -15.46 0.28
C LEU A 460 1.92 -15.93 1.73
N ILE A 461 2.96 -16.67 2.05
CA ILE A 461 3.21 -17.21 3.39
C ILE A 461 4.35 -16.44 4.02
N MET A 462 4.20 -16.07 5.28
CA MET A 462 5.24 -15.50 6.13
C MET A 462 5.25 -16.20 7.48
N ASP A 463 6.42 -16.27 8.13
CA ASP A 463 6.50 -16.96 9.43
C ASP A 463 5.63 -16.26 10.49
N ALA A 464 5.79 -14.96 10.65
CA ALA A 464 5.00 -14.11 11.53
C ALA A 464 4.98 -12.67 11.02
N VAL A 465 4.05 -11.85 11.50
CA VAL A 465 4.05 -10.40 11.27
C VAL A 465 5.05 -9.77 12.25
N THR A 466 6.28 -9.55 11.77
CA THR A 466 7.37 -8.87 12.47
C THR A 466 7.76 -7.61 11.71
N PRO A 467 8.56 -6.70 12.28
CA PRO A 467 9.06 -5.56 11.52
C PRO A 467 9.75 -5.98 10.22
N GLU A 468 10.63 -6.99 10.25
CA GLU A 468 11.36 -7.44 9.07
C GLU A 468 10.45 -8.03 8.00
N SER A 469 9.56 -8.94 8.39
CA SER A 469 8.65 -9.58 7.43
C SER A 469 7.64 -8.59 6.83
N LEU A 470 7.20 -7.58 7.61
CA LEU A 470 6.35 -6.50 7.11
C LEU A 470 7.12 -5.59 6.16
N GLY A 471 8.36 -5.23 6.50
CA GLY A 471 9.25 -4.46 5.62
C GLY A 471 9.49 -5.17 4.29
N ALA A 472 9.80 -6.47 4.32
CA ALA A 472 9.95 -7.29 3.13
C ALA A 472 8.66 -7.37 2.30
N LEU A 473 7.49 -7.54 2.94
CA LEU A 473 6.21 -7.60 2.26
C LEU A 473 5.87 -6.30 1.53
N ILE A 474 6.05 -5.16 2.19
CA ILE A 474 5.82 -3.84 1.59
C ILE A 474 6.77 -3.63 0.40
N ALA A 475 8.07 -3.90 0.56
CA ALA A 475 9.05 -3.77 -0.51
C ALA A 475 8.74 -4.71 -1.70
N ALA A 476 8.21 -5.92 -1.45
CA ALA A 476 7.78 -6.83 -2.52
C ALA A 476 6.69 -6.21 -3.39
N TYR A 477 5.70 -5.55 -2.79
CA TYR A 477 4.66 -4.85 -3.54
C TYR A 477 5.15 -3.55 -4.19
N GLU A 478 6.10 -2.81 -3.59
CA GLU A 478 6.75 -1.67 -4.24
C GLU A 478 7.44 -2.09 -5.54
N HIS A 479 8.24 -3.15 -5.50
CA HIS A 479 8.96 -3.64 -6.67
C HIS A 479 8.03 -4.31 -7.68
N LYS A 480 7.02 -5.08 -7.24
CA LYS A 480 5.94 -5.58 -8.12
C LYS A 480 5.32 -4.43 -8.91
N THR A 481 4.95 -3.34 -8.23
CA THR A 481 4.33 -2.16 -8.84
C THR A 481 5.25 -1.51 -9.86
N TYR A 482 6.54 -1.38 -9.54
CA TYR A 482 7.54 -0.85 -10.47
C TYR A 482 7.74 -1.74 -11.70
N PHE A 483 7.94 -3.06 -11.51
CA PHE A 483 8.09 -3.98 -12.63
C PHE A 483 6.84 -4.00 -13.52
N LEU A 484 5.66 -3.97 -12.93
CA LEU A 484 4.43 -3.89 -13.70
C LEU A 484 4.36 -2.59 -14.51
N ALA A 485 4.79 -1.45 -13.94
CA ALA A 485 4.86 -0.18 -14.66
C ALA A 485 5.82 -0.25 -15.87
N VAL A 486 6.98 -0.89 -15.72
CA VAL A 486 7.92 -1.13 -16.82
C VAL A 486 7.28 -1.98 -17.91
N LEU A 487 6.62 -3.09 -17.52
CA LEU A 487 5.90 -3.96 -18.45
C LEU A 487 4.80 -3.23 -19.21
N LEU A 488 4.09 -2.31 -18.56
CA LEU A 488 3.00 -1.51 -19.14
C LEU A 488 3.50 -0.26 -19.88
N GLY A 489 4.80 0.05 -19.83
CA GLY A 489 5.38 1.22 -20.47
C GLY A 489 4.86 2.54 -19.91
N ILE A 490 4.75 2.67 -18.59
CA ILE A 490 4.23 3.85 -17.90
C ILE A 490 5.20 4.40 -16.85
N ASN A 491 5.01 5.65 -16.42
CA ASN A 491 5.74 6.26 -15.30
C ASN A 491 4.96 6.03 -13.97
N PRO A 492 5.51 5.25 -13.00
CA PRO A 492 4.81 4.97 -11.75
C PRO A 492 5.03 6.02 -10.64
N PHE A 493 5.77 7.11 -10.90
CA PHE A 493 6.27 7.99 -9.84
C PHE A 493 5.57 9.36 -9.77
N ASP A 494 4.78 9.72 -10.78
CA ASP A 494 3.95 10.92 -10.79
C ASP A 494 2.48 10.65 -10.42
N GLN A 495 1.68 11.73 -10.27
CA GLN A 495 0.25 11.66 -9.94
C GLN A 495 -0.55 12.87 -10.49
N TRP A 496 -0.33 13.25 -11.74
CA TRP A 496 -0.98 14.42 -12.38
C TRP A 496 -2.52 14.37 -12.31
N GLY A 497 -3.11 13.18 -12.27
CA GLY A 497 -4.57 12.98 -12.24
C GLY A 497 -5.27 13.56 -11.03
N VAL A 498 -4.56 13.79 -9.91
CA VAL A 498 -5.16 14.33 -8.67
C VAL A 498 -5.11 15.86 -8.59
N GLU A 499 -4.48 16.55 -9.55
CA GLU A 499 -4.26 17.98 -9.46
C GLU A 499 -5.50 18.81 -9.83
N LEU A 500 -6.25 18.38 -10.84
CA LEU A 500 -7.46 19.07 -11.28
C LEU A 500 -8.49 19.23 -10.16
N GLY A 501 -8.70 18.17 -9.37
CA GLY A 501 -9.63 18.19 -8.22
C GLY A 501 -9.26 19.27 -7.21
N LYS A 502 -7.98 19.46 -6.91
CA LYS A 502 -7.50 20.48 -5.98
C LYS A 502 -7.78 21.90 -6.48
N VAL A 503 -7.55 22.14 -7.77
CA VAL A 503 -7.85 23.46 -8.40
C VAL A 503 -9.34 23.75 -8.31
N ILE A 504 -10.18 22.79 -8.67
CA ILE A 504 -11.65 22.94 -8.59
C ILE A 504 -12.11 23.13 -7.13
N ALA A 505 -11.53 22.40 -6.16
CA ALA A 505 -11.86 22.58 -4.77
C ALA A 505 -11.59 24.00 -4.26
N GLY A 506 -10.47 24.61 -4.65
CA GLY A 506 -10.19 26.02 -4.33
C GLY A 506 -11.24 26.98 -4.89
N HIS A 507 -11.72 26.75 -6.12
CA HIS A 507 -12.82 27.53 -6.68
C HIS A 507 -14.14 27.28 -5.92
N MET A 508 -14.41 26.04 -5.53
CA MET A 508 -15.62 25.71 -4.77
C MET A 508 -15.64 26.35 -3.39
N GLN A 509 -14.50 26.49 -2.71
CA GLN A 509 -14.44 27.22 -1.44
C GLN A 509 -14.90 28.68 -1.60
N THR A 510 -14.50 29.35 -2.70
CA THR A 510 -14.96 30.71 -3.03
C THR A 510 -16.47 30.75 -3.23
N VAL A 511 -17.02 29.80 -4.00
CA VAL A 511 -18.47 29.69 -4.21
C VAL A 511 -19.23 29.43 -2.90
N LEU A 512 -18.74 28.50 -2.08
CA LEU A 512 -19.35 28.17 -0.79
C LEU A 512 -19.29 29.34 0.21
N SER A 513 -18.32 30.25 0.07
CA SER A 513 -18.21 31.49 0.85
C SER A 513 -19.13 32.60 0.35
N GLY A 514 -19.86 32.40 -0.74
CA GLY A 514 -20.85 33.37 -1.27
C GLY A 514 -20.30 34.31 -2.35
N ASP A 515 -19.09 34.09 -2.85
CA ASP A 515 -18.50 34.84 -3.98
C ASP A 515 -18.60 34.00 -5.25
N ASP A 516 -19.70 34.14 -5.97
CA ASP A 516 -20.00 33.40 -7.20
C ASP A 516 -19.54 34.12 -8.48
N SER A 517 -18.90 35.29 -8.37
CA SER A 517 -18.83 36.27 -9.46
C SER A 517 -17.91 35.90 -10.64
N ASN A 518 -17.08 34.87 -10.53
CA ASN A 518 -16.07 34.55 -11.56
C ASN A 518 -15.81 33.05 -11.80
N VAL A 519 -16.69 32.16 -11.34
CA VAL A 519 -16.45 30.72 -11.44
C VAL A 519 -17.45 30.09 -12.41
N GLU A 520 -16.96 29.64 -13.58
CA GLU A 520 -17.76 28.89 -14.54
C GLU A 520 -17.97 27.46 -14.01
N MET A 521 -19.21 27.10 -13.69
CA MET A 521 -19.60 25.76 -13.20
C MET A 521 -20.88 25.28 -13.85
N ASP A 522 -21.04 23.96 -13.88
CA ASP A 522 -22.30 23.35 -14.31
C ASP A 522 -23.41 23.59 -13.28
N ALA A 523 -24.66 23.59 -13.78
CA ALA A 523 -25.84 23.89 -12.96
C ALA A 523 -26.05 22.89 -11.80
N ALA A 524 -25.63 21.63 -11.95
CA ALA A 524 -25.79 20.62 -10.89
C ALA A 524 -24.86 20.90 -9.71
N THR A 525 -23.60 21.27 -10.00
CA THR A 525 -22.62 21.64 -8.99
C THR A 525 -23.04 22.92 -8.24
N LEU A 526 -23.55 23.95 -8.99
CA LEU A 526 -24.07 25.17 -8.37
C LEU A 526 -25.29 24.90 -7.45
N ALA A 527 -26.25 24.10 -7.90
CA ALA A 527 -27.39 23.74 -7.09
C ALA A 527 -27.01 23.01 -5.78
N ALA A 528 -26.00 22.13 -5.83
CA ALA A 528 -25.47 21.47 -4.66
C ALA A 528 -24.78 22.46 -3.70
N ALA A 529 -24.02 23.43 -4.23
CA ALA A 529 -23.39 24.49 -3.43
C ALA A 529 -24.43 25.40 -2.76
N GLU A 530 -25.50 25.76 -3.46
CA GLU A 530 -26.62 26.53 -2.90
C GLU A 530 -27.31 25.76 -1.77
N ALA A 531 -27.57 24.47 -1.97
CA ALA A 531 -28.17 23.62 -0.92
C ALA A 531 -27.28 23.55 0.33
N TRP A 532 -25.95 23.41 0.13
CA TRP A 532 -25.00 23.40 1.24
C TRP A 532 -25.01 24.75 1.99
N ARG A 533 -24.95 25.87 1.26
CA ARG A 533 -25.02 27.22 1.86
C ARG A 533 -26.30 27.41 2.66
N ALA A 534 -27.45 26.99 2.09
CA ALA A 534 -28.73 27.12 2.77
C ALA A 534 -28.80 26.29 4.07
N ALA A 535 -28.15 25.12 4.09
CA ALA A 535 -28.11 24.26 5.27
C ALA A 535 -27.12 24.77 6.37
N ASN A 536 -26.15 25.60 5.99
CA ASN A 536 -25.10 26.15 6.89
C ASN A 536 -25.20 27.68 7.04
N ALA A 537 -26.31 28.29 6.61
CA ALA A 537 -26.60 29.69 6.92
C ALA A 537 -27.05 29.78 8.39
N ASP A 538 -26.27 30.47 9.25
CA ASP A 538 -26.61 30.78 10.65
C ASP A 538 -27.80 31.73 10.77
#